data_7cee6fc9e554f72f5594ad9160fcf76e
#
_entry.id   7cee6fc9e554f72f5594ad9160fcf76e
#
_cell.length_a   1.000
_cell.length_b   1.000
_cell.length_c   1.000
_cell.angle_alpha   90.00
_cell.angle_beta   90.00
_cell.angle_gamma   90.00
#
_symmetry.space_group_name_H-M   'P 1'
#
loop_
_entity.id
_entity.type
_entity.pdbx_description
1 polymer ?
#
loop_
_entity_poly.entity_id
_entity_poly.type
_entity_poly.pdbx_seq_one_letter_code
_entity_poly.pdbx_strand_id
1 'polypeptide(L)'
;TSKMHTAVKMAPVYSSGVVHVLDASRAVPVAQTLMDMEKREEFLDDIKETYAEMREEFFAGLEDRKYLPLVKARESVTLPDFTSAEHKPVKPKFLGTKTLKDVPIGDVIPYIDLNPFFQVWQLRGRYPNRGYPKIFNDENVGKEAKKLFDEANKMLNKMQNEKQLTLNGLLAFYACNAVGDDIEVYNGEDSTSGKRCTFHTIRQQAEKDTEEPYMALSDFIAPKDSGVTDYLGMFVCTAGLGLDKLTESFKKNNDDYSYIMAEALADRLAEA
;
A
#
# COMPACT_ATOMS: atom_id res chain seq x y z
N THR A 1 11.33 5.85 -3.85
CA THR A 1 11.48 7.04 -2.95
C THR A 1 11.08 8.29 -3.69
N SER A 2 10.35 9.22 -3.05
CA SER A 2 10.04 10.53 -3.65
C SER A 2 11.21 11.50 -3.51
N LYS A 3 11.24 12.55 -4.35
CA LYS A 3 12.24 13.62 -4.26
C LYS A 3 12.18 14.30 -2.88
N MET A 4 10.99 14.56 -2.36
CA MET A 4 10.79 15.13 -1.02
C MET A 4 11.34 14.22 0.10
N HIS A 5 11.07 12.91 0.04
CA HIS A 5 11.64 11.97 1.02
C HIS A 5 13.18 11.95 0.96
N THR A 6 13.74 11.97 -0.26
CA THR A 6 15.19 12.05 -0.44
C THR A 6 15.75 13.33 0.17
N ALA A 7 15.14 14.49 -0.11
CA ALA A 7 15.58 15.78 0.40
C ALA A 7 15.49 15.89 1.93
N VAL A 8 14.38 15.39 2.53
CA VAL A 8 14.09 15.59 3.96
C VAL A 8 14.72 14.52 4.85
N LYS A 9 14.78 13.26 4.41
CA LYS A 9 15.17 12.12 5.26
C LYS A 9 16.52 11.52 4.91
N MET A 10 16.90 11.49 3.62
CA MET A 10 18.12 10.79 3.19
C MET A 10 19.32 11.75 3.09
N ALA A 11 19.16 12.85 2.37
CA ALA A 11 20.24 13.78 2.11
C ALA A 11 20.91 14.36 3.37
N PRO A 12 20.17 14.67 4.47
CA PRO A 12 20.81 15.21 5.69
C PRO A 12 21.74 14.24 6.40
N VAL A 13 21.55 12.93 6.23
CA VAL A 13 22.30 11.88 6.94
C VAL A 13 23.38 11.20 6.10
N TYR A 14 23.48 11.58 4.81
CA TYR A 14 24.47 10.99 3.91
C TYR A 14 25.41 12.07 3.36
N SER A 15 26.66 12.01 3.80
CA SER A 15 27.67 13.08 3.54
C SER A 15 28.18 13.17 2.10
N SER A 16 28.14 12.05 1.34
CA SER A 16 28.71 12.00 -0.02
C SER A 16 27.77 12.50 -1.12
N GLY A 17 26.58 12.95 -0.76
CA GLY A 17 25.55 13.42 -1.69
C GLY A 17 24.59 12.32 -2.13
N VAL A 18 23.32 12.68 -2.25
CA VAL A 18 22.23 11.82 -2.71
C VAL A 18 21.45 12.55 -3.80
N VAL A 19 21.23 11.92 -4.93
CA VAL A 19 20.49 12.52 -6.05
C VAL A 19 19.25 11.66 -6.34
N HIS A 20 18.07 12.25 -6.26
CA HIS A 20 16.83 11.59 -6.67
C HIS A 20 16.67 11.65 -8.19
N VAL A 21 16.41 10.51 -8.79
CA VAL A 21 16.02 10.38 -10.21
C VAL A 21 14.65 9.72 -10.31
N LEU A 22 13.86 10.12 -11.31
CA LEU A 22 12.50 9.60 -11.50
C LEU A 22 12.50 8.18 -12.04
N ASP A 23 13.48 7.87 -12.89
CA ASP A 23 13.58 6.59 -13.59
C ASP A 23 15.04 6.29 -13.96
N ALA A 24 15.29 5.05 -14.44
CA ALA A 24 16.61 4.58 -14.80
C ALA A 24 17.24 5.37 -15.96
N SER A 25 16.43 5.88 -16.90
CA SER A 25 16.94 6.65 -18.04
C SER A 25 17.56 7.98 -17.60
N ARG A 26 16.99 8.59 -16.55
CA ARG A 26 17.50 9.84 -15.96
C ARG A 26 18.69 9.62 -15.03
N ALA A 27 18.93 8.38 -14.61
CA ALA A 27 20.12 8.06 -13.82
C ALA A 27 21.42 8.18 -14.65
N VAL A 28 21.37 7.90 -15.93
CA VAL A 28 22.57 7.91 -16.81
C VAL A 28 23.23 9.29 -16.90
N PRO A 29 22.52 10.39 -17.26
CA PRO A 29 23.15 11.71 -17.30
C PRO A 29 23.62 12.18 -15.91
N VAL A 30 22.90 11.85 -14.84
CA VAL A 30 23.32 12.14 -13.46
C VAL A 30 24.61 11.41 -13.12
N ALA A 31 24.71 10.11 -13.44
CA ALA A 31 25.94 9.35 -13.23
C ALA A 31 27.13 9.90 -14.04
N GLN A 32 26.88 10.29 -15.29
CA GLN A 32 27.91 10.94 -16.13
C GLN A 32 28.43 12.23 -15.50
N THR A 33 27.54 13.11 -15.00
CA THR A 33 27.94 14.35 -14.34
C THR A 33 28.70 14.07 -13.04
N LEU A 34 28.29 13.06 -12.26
CA LEU A 34 29.00 12.65 -11.04
C LEU A 34 30.38 12.03 -11.30
N MET A 35 30.60 11.47 -12.48
CA MET A 35 31.91 10.92 -12.89
C MET A 35 32.84 12.01 -13.47
N ASP A 36 32.30 13.16 -13.87
CA ASP A 36 33.05 14.30 -14.38
C ASP A 36 33.61 15.09 -13.19
N MET A 37 34.94 15.04 -13.00
CA MET A 37 35.61 15.66 -11.85
C MET A 37 35.49 17.18 -11.83
N GLU A 38 35.30 17.82 -12.98
CA GLU A 38 35.18 19.29 -13.09
C GLU A 38 33.78 19.79 -12.75
N LYS A 39 32.74 18.98 -13.06
CA LYS A 39 31.33 19.35 -12.88
C LYS A 39 30.70 18.78 -11.62
N ARG A 40 31.31 17.77 -11.04
CA ARG A 40 30.77 17.01 -9.92
C ARG A 40 30.46 17.89 -8.70
N GLU A 41 31.41 18.76 -8.31
CA GLU A 41 31.26 19.56 -7.10
C GLU A 41 30.14 20.59 -7.25
N GLU A 42 30.14 21.34 -8.34
CA GLU A 42 29.08 22.29 -8.67
C GLU A 42 27.70 21.63 -8.69
N PHE A 43 27.57 20.48 -9.39
CA PHE A 43 26.33 19.73 -9.47
C PHE A 43 25.84 19.24 -8.10
N LEU A 44 26.72 18.76 -7.23
CA LEU A 44 26.35 18.32 -5.89
C LEU A 44 25.95 19.48 -4.98
N ASP A 45 26.56 20.64 -5.16
CA ASP A 45 26.22 21.83 -4.39
C ASP A 45 24.85 22.40 -4.81
N ASP A 46 24.53 22.43 -6.11
CA ASP A 46 23.19 22.78 -6.61
C ASP A 46 22.11 21.85 -6.06
N ILE A 47 22.38 20.53 -6.01
CA ILE A 47 21.46 19.56 -5.42
C ILE A 47 21.27 19.77 -3.92
N LYS A 48 22.34 20.09 -3.18
CA LYS A 48 22.26 20.38 -1.74
C LYS A 48 21.42 21.61 -1.47
N GLU A 49 21.63 22.68 -2.26
CA GLU A 49 20.85 23.93 -2.17
C GLU A 49 19.37 23.65 -2.44
N THR A 50 19.05 23.02 -3.55
CA THR A 50 17.66 22.60 -3.89
C THR A 50 17.01 21.78 -2.76
N TYR A 51 17.76 20.85 -2.17
CA TYR A 51 17.23 20.03 -1.07
C TYR A 51 17.13 20.79 0.25
N ALA A 52 17.95 21.80 0.46
CA ALA A 52 17.84 22.69 1.62
C ALA A 52 16.56 23.53 1.55
N GLU A 53 16.29 24.15 0.39
CA GLU A 53 15.04 24.87 0.13
C GLU A 53 13.80 23.99 0.32
N MET A 54 13.82 22.80 -0.28
CA MET A 54 12.71 21.82 -0.13
C MET A 54 12.50 21.41 1.32
N ARG A 55 13.54 21.30 2.12
CA ARG A 55 13.42 21.00 3.57
C ARG A 55 12.82 22.16 4.32
N GLU A 56 13.28 23.37 4.04
CA GLU A 56 12.77 24.58 4.68
C GLU A 56 11.27 24.76 4.41
N GLU A 57 10.84 24.63 3.16
CA GLU A 57 9.42 24.65 2.78
C GLU A 57 8.62 23.53 3.48
N PHE A 58 9.17 22.32 3.52
CA PHE A 58 8.52 21.18 4.17
C PHE A 58 8.32 21.41 5.67
N PHE A 59 9.35 21.91 6.37
CA PHE A 59 9.25 22.14 7.81
C PHE A 59 8.40 23.36 8.12
N ALA A 60 8.49 24.43 7.33
CA ALA A 60 7.59 25.59 7.45
C ALA A 60 6.11 25.14 7.30
N GLY A 61 5.82 24.33 6.31
CA GLY A 61 4.46 23.77 6.13
C GLY A 61 4.02 22.81 7.25
N LEU A 62 4.95 22.27 8.05
CA LEU A 62 4.59 21.49 9.26
C LEU A 62 4.34 22.41 10.46
N GLU A 63 5.10 23.50 10.59
CA GLU A 63 4.90 24.49 11.67
C GLU A 63 3.57 25.22 11.55
N ASP A 64 3.08 25.41 10.34
CA ASP A 64 1.76 26.00 10.09
C ASP A 64 0.59 25.08 10.43
N ARG A 65 0.83 23.77 10.65
CA ARG A 65 -0.24 22.82 11.01
C ARG A 65 -0.69 23.05 12.44
N LYS A 66 -1.92 23.49 12.59
CA LYS A 66 -2.58 23.60 13.89
C LYS A 66 -3.22 22.25 14.24
N TYR A 67 -3.12 21.92 15.52
CA TYR A 67 -3.69 20.66 16.04
C TYR A 67 -4.69 20.99 17.15
N LEU A 68 -5.86 20.36 17.06
CA LEU A 68 -6.84 20.44 18.11
C LEU A 68 -6.38 19.63 19.34
N PRO A 69 -6.58 20.10 20.57
CA PRO A 69 -6.35 19.29 21.76
C PRO A 69 -7.14 17.97 21.70
N LEU A 70 -6.50 16.85 22.09
CA LEU A 70 -7.09 15.51 22.00
C LEU A 70 -8.48 15.41 22.63
N VAL A 71 -8.70 16.08 23.77
CA VAL A 71 -10.01 16.12 24.44
C VAL A 71 -11.09 16.70 23.51
N LYS A 72 -10.80 17.83 22.86
CA LYS A 72 -11.74 18.44 21.91
C LYS A 72 -11.96 17.60 20.67
N ALA A 73 -10.92 16.93 20.19
CA ALA A 73 -11.02 16.01 19.05
C ALA A 73 -11.95 14.82 19.39
N ARG A 74 -11.89 14.29 20.61
CA ARG A 74 -12.81 13.24 21.10
C ARG A 74 -14.26 13.72 21.21
N GLU A 75 -14.47 14.95 21.69
CA GLU A 75 -15.79 15.55 21.81
C GLU A 75 -16.49 15.81 20.47
N SER A 76 -15.75 15.89 19.38
CA SER A 76 -16.30 16.15 18.04
C SER A 76 -16.98 14.94 17.40
N VAL A 77 -16.80 13.73 17.96
CA VAL A 77 -17.28 12.48 17.37
C VAL A 77 -18.62 12.09 17.99
N THR A 78 -19.60 11.85 17.12
CA THR A 78 -20.85 11.19 17.49
C THR A 78 -20.81 9.76 16.96
N LEU A 79 -20.82 8.79 17.87
CA LEU A 79 -20.79 7.37 17.48
C LEU A 79 -22.15 6.92 16.94
N PRO A 80 -22.19 5.97 16.00
CA PRO A 80 -23.41 5.32 15.58
C PRO A 80 -24.08 4.56 16.73
N ASP A 81 -25.39 4.39 16.67
CA ASP A 81 -26.10 3.50 17.59
C ASP A 81 -25.90 2.03 17.12
N PHE A 82 -24.91 1.37 17.68
CA PHE A 82 -24.60 -0.03 17.39
C PHE A 82 -25.66 -1.04 17.85
N THR A 83 -26.70 -0.60 18.57
CA THR A 83 -27.85 -1.44 18.93
C THR A 83 -28.93 -1.43 17.84
N SER A 84 -28.92 -0.43 16.97
CA SER A 84 -29.86 -0.30 15.86
C SER A 84 -29.65 -1.38 14.81
N ALA A 85 -30.69 -1.73 14.08
CA ALA A 85 -30.64 -2.74 13.00
C ALA A 85 -29.67 -2.35 11.87
N GLU A 86 -29.47 -1.04 11.66
CA GLU A 86 -28.59 -0.50 10.60
C GLU A 86 -27.11 -0.64 10.94
N HIS A 87 -26.73 -0.42 12.21
CA HIS A 87 -25.32 -0.36 12.63
C HIS A 87 -24.89 -1.56 13.49
N LYS A 88 -25.81 -2.52 13.74
CA LYS A 88 -25.48 -3.69 14.54
C LYS A 88 -24.40 -4.56 13.84
N PRO A 89 -23.30 -4.87 14.53
CA PRO A 89 -22.25 -5.72 13.98
C PRO A 89 -22.76 -7.11 13.59
N VAL A 90 -22.32 -7.58 12.43
CA VAL A 90 -22.67 -8.93 11.93
C VAL A 90 -21.64 -9.93 12.43
N LYS A 91 -22.10 -10.94 13.20
CA LYS A 91 -21.21 -12.01 13.68
C LYS A 91 -20.63 -12.78 12.48
N PRO A 92 -19.29 -12.90 12.37
CA PRO A 92 -18.65 -13.70 11.35
C PRO A 92 -19.07 -15.18 11.42
N LYS A 93 -19.01 -15.89 10.28
CA LYS A 93 -19.34 -17.33 10.22
C LYS A 93 -18.41 -18.20 11.05
N PHE A 94 -17.23 -17.72 11.39
CA PHE A 94 -16.28 -18.37 12.30
C PHE A 94 -15.50 -17.32 13.07
N LEU A 95 -14.99 -17.69 14.24
CA LEU A 95 -14.00 -16.93 15.00
C LEU A 95 -12.68 -17.70 15.07
N GLY A 96 -11.58 -16.97 15.31
CA GLY A 96 -10.24 -17.52 15.25
C GLY A 96 -9.62 -17.44 13.88
N THR A 97 -8.61 -18.27 13.59
CA THR A 97 -7.84 -18.25 12.35
C THR A 97 -8.24 -19.37 11.39
N LYS A 98 -8.24 -19.08 10.10
CA LYS A 98 -8.40 -20.05 9.02
C LYS A 98 -7.28 -19.87 8.00
N THR A 99 -6.49 -20.92 7.78
CA THR A 99 -5.43 -20.92 6.77
C THR A 99 -5.96 -21.43 5.44
N LEU A 100 -5.68 -20.70 4.38
CA LEU A 100 -5.89 -21.10 2.99
C LEU A 100 -4.52 -21.49 2.42
N LYS A 101 -4.37 -22.71 1.98
CA LYS A 101 -3.11 -23.22 1.40
C LYS A 101 -3.32 -23.54 -0.06
N ASP A 102 -2.29 -23.30 -0.87
CA ASP A 102 -2.22 -23.68 -2.28
C ASP A 102 -3.47 -23.19 -3.07
N VAL A 103 -3.83 -21.90 -2.83
CA VAL A 103 -4.97 -21.28 -3.55
C VAL A 103 -4.65 -21.29 -5.05
N PRO A 104 -5.55 -21.82 -5.90
CA PRO A 104 -5.29 -21.87 -7.34
C PRO A 104 -5.14 -20.46 -7.92
N ILE A 105 -4.11 -20.21 -8.71
CA ILE A 105 -3.88 -18.93 -9.37
C ILE A 105 -5.11 -18.53 -10.20
N GLY A 106 -5.75 -19.51 -10.88
CA GLY A 106 -6.95 -19.29 -11.69
C GLY A 106 -8.13 -18.70 -10.93
N ASP A 107 -8.25 -18.97 -9.63
CA ASP A 107 -9.31 -18.42 -8.79
C ASP A 107 -9.07 -16.96 -8.44
N VAL A 108 -7.82 -16.52 -8.48
CA VAL A 108 -7.38 -15.14 -8.11
C VAL A 108 -7.33 -14.22 -9.33
N ILE A 109 -6.95 -14.73 -10.51
CA ILE A 109 -6.82 -13.94 -11.75
C ILE A 109 -8.01 -13.00 -12.02
N PRO A 110 -9.30 -13.41 -11.83
CA PRO A 110 -10.42 -12.52 -12.10
C PRO A 110 -10.50 -11.25 -11.23
N TYR A 111 -9.78 -11.23 -10.12
CA TYR A 111 -9.77 -10.12 -9.14
C TYR A 111 -8.56 -9.20 -9.29
N ILE A 112 -7.64 -9.50 -10.22
CA ILE A 112 -6.44 -8.68 -10.43
C ILE A 112 -6.82 -7.28 -10.93
N ASP A 113 -6.40 -6.23 -10.20
CA ASP A 113 -6.36 -4.88 -10.75
C ASP A 113 -5.11 -4.72 -11.63
N LEU A 114 -5.35 -4.53 -12.93
CA LEU A 114 -4.30 -4.37 -13.93
C LEU A 114 -3.80 -2.93 -14.07
N ASN A 115 -4.44 -1.93 -13.42
CA ASN A 115 -3.97 -0.55 -13.55
C ASN A 115 -2.58 -0.34 -12.95
N PRO A 116 -2.25 -0.84 -11.74
CA PRO A 116 -0.89 -0.77 -11.23
C PRO A 116 0.11 -1.57 -12.08
N PHE A 117 -0.31 -2.71 -12.65
CA PHE A 117 0.53 -3.48 -13.57
C PHE A 117 0.98 -2.65 -14.78
N PHE A 118 0.06 -1.96 -15.46
CA PHE A 118 0.42 -1.08 -16.58
C PHE A 118 1.32 0.09 -16.13
N GLN A 119 1.19 0.56 -14.90
CA GLN A 119 2.03 1.64 -14.37
C GLN A 119 3.51 1.23 -14.20
N VAL A 120 3.80 -0.02 -13.87
CA VAL A 120 5.18 -0.56 -13.82
C VAL A 120 5.89 -0.34 -15.17
N TRP A 121 5.16 -0.49 -16.27
CA TRP A 121 5.65 -0.28 -17.64
C TRP A 121 5.46 1.15 -18.14
N GLN A 122 5.12 2.08 -17.24
CA GLN A 122 4.85 3.49 -17.55
C GLN A 122 3.74 3.72 -18.59
N LEU A 123 2.88 2.73 -18.80
CA LEU A 123 1.75 2.84 -19.71
C LEU A 123 0.60 3.55 -19.00
N ARG A 124 0.35 4.79 -19.42
CA ARG A 124 -0.76 5.62 -18.91
C ARG A 124 -1.57 6.12 -20.10
N GLY A 125 -2.78 5.60 -20.23
CA GLY A 125 -3.74 6.13 -21.21
C GLY A 125 -4.17 7.57 -20.86
N ARG A 126 -4.71 8.28 -21.84
CA ARG A 126 -5.31 9.62 -21.67
C ARG A 126 -6.82 9.52 -21.48
N TYR A 127 -7.40 10.47 -20.78
CA TYR A 127 -8.85 10.52 -20.65
C TYR A 127 -9.50 10.56 -22.06
N PRO A 128 -10.59 9.78 -22.33
CA PRO A 128 -11.32 8.90 -21.39
C PRO A 128 -10.76 7.48 -21.25
N ASN A 129 -9.64 7.14 -21.92
CA ASN A 129 -9.07 5.80 -22.03
C ASN A 129 -7.93 5.55 -21.00
N ARG A 130 -8.02 6.12 -19.81
CA ARG A 130 -6.92 6.14 -18.85
C ARG A 130 -6.67 4.81 -18.12
N GLY A 131 -7.68 3.95 -17.99
CA GLY A 131 -7.59 2.74 -17.17
C GLY A 131 -8.03 1.48 -17.91
N TYR A 132 -7.74 0.32 -17.33
CA TYR A 132 -8.18 -0.98 -17.83
C TYR A 132 -9.72 -1.12 -17.70
N PRO A 133 -10.42 -1.67 -18.71
CA PRO A 133 -9.91 -2.11 -20.02
C PRO A 133 -9.85 -1.00 -21.09
N LYS A 134 -10.28 0.22 -20.77
CA LYS A 134 -10.38 1.34 -21.75
C LYS A 134 -9.01 1.73 -22.32
N ILE A 135 -7.91 1.48 -21.59
CA ILE A 135 -6.55 1.78 -22.04
C ILE A 135 -6.23 1.16 -23.41
N PHE A 136 -6.86 0.04 -23.77
CA PHE A 136 -6.64 -0.62 -25.06
C PHE A 136 -7.13 0.21 -26.25
N ASN A 137 -8.02 1.18 -26.03
CA ASN A 137 -8.55 2.08 -27.03
C ASN A 137 -7.75 3.40 -27.12
N ASP A 138 -6.70 3.56 -26.30
CA ASP A 138 -5.85 4.75 -26.36
C ASP A 138 -4.98 4.74 -27.62
N GLU A 139 -4.96 5.87 -28.34
CA GLU A 139 -4.28 5.98 -29.65
C GLU A 139 -2.76 5.81 -29.54
N ASN A 140 -2.16 6.19 -28.41
CA ASN A 140 -0.71 6.19 -28.24
C ASN A 140 -0.20 4.90 -27.59
N VAL A 141 -0.87 4.44 -26.52
CA VAL A 141 -0.38 3.33 -25.69
C VAL A 141 -1.23 2.06 -25.80
N GLY A 142 -2.40 2.12 -26.46
CA GLY A 142 -3.36 1.01 -26.47
C GLY A 142 -2.82 -0.28 -27.07
N LYS A 143 -2.07 -0.19 -28.17
CA LYS A 143 -1.44 -1.36 -28.81
C LYS A 143 -0.42 -2.02 -27.92
N GLU A 144 0.43 -1.23 -27.27
CA GLU A 144 1.45 -1.74 -26.37
C GLU A 144 0.84 -2.30 -25.08
N ALA A 145 -0.17 -1.63 -24.55
CA ALA A 145 -0.93 -2.14 -23.39
C ALA A 145 -1.61 -3.49 -23.70
N LYS A 146 -2.17 -3.65 -24.90
CA LYS A 146 -2.78 -4.92 -25.33
C LYS A 146 -1.73 -6.04 -25.47
N LYS A 147 -0.58 -5.74 -26.09
CA LYS A 147 0.53 -6.69 -26.21
C LYS A 147 1.02 -7.13 -24.83
N LEU A 148 1.28 -6.17 -23.94
CA LEU A 148 1.71 -6.43 -22.55
C LEU A 148 0.70 -7.30 -21.80
N PHE A 149 -0.59 -7.01 -21.93
CA PHE A 149 -1.67 -7.81 -21.36
C PHE A 149 -1.67 -9.26 -21.85
N ASP A 150 -1.47 -9.48 -23.18
CA ASP A 150 -1.45 -10.81 -23.75
C ASP A 150 -0.20 -11.59 -23.29
N GLU A 151 0.93 -10.93 -23.11
CA GLU A 151 2.15 -11.53 -22.56
C GLU A 151 2.01 -11.85 -21.07
N ALA A 152 1.41 -10.95 -20.30
CA ALA A 152 1.08 -11.18 -18.88
C ALA A 152 0.18 -12.41 -18.70
N ASN A 153 -0.87 -12.54 -19.51
CA ASN A 153 -1.75 -13.71 -19.47
C ASN A 153 -1.02 -15.02 -19.84
N LYS A 154 -0.10 -14.99 -20.82
CA LYS A 154 0.74 -16.15 -21.14
C LYS A 154 1.60 -16.55 -19.95
N MET A 155 2.21 -15.58 -19.29
CA MET A 155 3.03 -15.84 -18.09
C MET A 155 2.21 -16.37 -16.92
N LEU A 156 1.03 -15.78 -16.61
CA LEU A 156 0.12 -16.27 -15.60
C LEU A 156 -0.33 -17.72 -15.87
N ASN A 157 -0.69 -18.02 -17.10
CA ASN A 157 -1.05 -19.40 -17.51
C ASN A 157 0.12 -20.37 -17.32
N LYS A 158 1.35 -19.95 -17.64
CA LYS A 158 2.55 -20.76 -17.41
C LYS A 158 2.78 -20.98 -15.91
N MET A 159 2.74 -19.91 -15.10
CA MET A 159 2.88 -20.01 -13.64
C MET A 159 1.86 -20.98 -13.03
N GLN A 160 0.61 -20.95 -13.51
CA GLN A 160 -0.44 -21.85 -13.06
C GLN A 160 -0.21 -23.30 -13.49
N ASN A 161 0.06 -23.55 -14.78
CA ASN A 161 0.18 -24.90 -15.33
C ASN A 161 1.43 -25.61 -14.81
N GLU A 162 2.54 -24.89 -14.64
CA GLU A 162 3.81 -25.41 -14.13
C GLU A 162 3.91 -25.33 -12.59
N LYS A 163 2.88 -24.81 -11.91
CA LYS A 163 2.86 -24.62 -10.44
C LYS A 163 4.11 -23.88 -9.94
N GLN A 164 4.48 -22.81 -10.62
CA GLN A 164 5.70 -22.08 -10.33
C GLN A 164 5.58 -21.20 -9.09
N LEU A 165 4.35 -20.79 -8.73
CA LEU A 165 4.04 -20.01 -7.53
C LEU A 165 3.04 -20.74 -6.65
N THR A 166 3.19 -20.56 -5.33
CA THR A 166 2.23 -21.02 -4.33
C THR A 166 1.59 -19.81 -3.65
N LEU A 167 0.27 -19.76 -3.68
CA LEU A 167 -0.53 -18.71 -3.05
C LEU A 167 -1.10 -19.23 -1.74
N ASN A 168 -0.84 -18.51 -0.66
CA ASN A 168 -1.40 -18.83 0.65
C ASN A 168 -2.06 -17.61 1.27
N GLY A 169 -3.09 -17.86 2.07
CA GLY A 169 -3.77 -16.85 2.84
C GLY A 169 -4.02 -17.31 4.28
N LEU A 170 -4.13 -16.38 5.18
CA LEU A 170 -4.59 -16.58 6.54
C LEU A 170 -5.65 -15.53 6.82
N LEU A 171 -6.83 -15.97 7.20
CA LEU A 171 -7.93 -15.12 7.63
C LEU A 171 -8.13 -15.30 9.12
N ALA A 172 -8.46 -14.23 9.82
CA ALA A 172 -8.78 -14.27 11.23
C ALA A 172 -9.95 -13.34 11.55
N PHE A 173 -10.86 -13.80 12.41
CA PHE A 173 -11.92 -12.97 12.97
C PHE A 173 -11.93 -13.15 14.48
N TYR A 174 -11.96 -12.05 15.20
CA TYR A 174 -11.99 -12.05 16.66
C TYR A 174 -13.04 -11.08 17.16
N ALA A 175 -13.71 -11.46 18.26
CA ALA A 175 -14.57 -10.53 18.99
C ALA A 175 -13.72 -9.37 19.55
N CYS A 176 -14.25 -8.17 19.48
CA CYS A 176 -13.59 -6.96 19.94
C CYS A 176 -14.58 -5.91 20.42
N ASN A 177 -14.09 -4.88 21.10
CA ASN A 177 -14.81 -3.66 21.42
C ASN A 177 -13.85 -2.47 21.44
N ALA A 178 -14.39 -1.28 21.19
CA ALA A 178 -13.68 -0.03 21.42
C ALA A 178 -13.66 0.33 22.92
N VAL A 179 -12.51 0.81 23.38
CA VAL A 179 -12.30 1.35 24.73
C VAL A 179 -11.54 2.68 24.61
N GLY A 180 -12.27 3.78 24.58
CA GLY A 180 -11.72 5.08 24.19
C GLY A 180 -11.20 5.05 22.74
N ASP A 181 -9.94 5.44 22.52
CA ASP A 181 -9.33 5.41 21.18
C ASP A 181 -8.67 4.05 20.86
N ASP A 182 -8.81 3.05 21.73
CA ASP A 182 -8.22 1.72 21.54
C ASP A 182 -9.25 0.67 21.16
N ILE A 183 -8.80 -0.45 20.57
CA ILE A 183 -9.63 -1.62 20.26
C ILE A 183 -9.10 -2.81 21.07
N GLU A 184 -9.90 -3.31 22.02
CA GLU A 184 -9.61 -4.55 22.73
C GLU A 184 -10.11 -5.75 21.95
N VAL A 185 -9.23 -6.73 21.71
CA VAL A 185 -9.53 -8.00 21.06
C VAL A 185 -9.56 -9.11 22.10
N TYR A 186 -10.52 -10.04 21.99
CA TYR A 186 -10.77 -11.07 22.98
C TYR A 186 -10.34 -12.48 22.54
N ASN A 187 -10.11 -13.37 23.52
CA ASN A 187 -9.72 -14.76 23.25
C ASN A 187 -10.90 -15.65 22.79
N GLY A 188 -12.13 -15.27 23.10
CA GLY A 188 -13.33 -16.02 22.80
C GLY A 188 -14.41 -15.17 22.10
N GLU A 189 -15.67 -15.42 22.42
CA GLU A 189 -16.80 -14.86 21.69
C GLU A 189 -17.19 -13.43 22.11
N ASP A 190 -16.71 -12.95 23.26
CA ASP A 190 -17.04 -11.64 23.84
C ASP A 190 -15.99 -11.14 24.83
N SER A 191 -16.25 -10.00 25.46
CA SER A 191 -15.39 -9.34 26.44
C SER A 191 -15.15 -10.14 27.73
N THR A 192 -15.98 -11.15 28.02
CA THR A 192 -15.83 -12.00 29.22
C THR A 192 -14.76 -13.06 29.06
N SER A 193 -14.37 -13.38 27.82
CA SER A 193 -13.39 -14.41 27.48
C SER A 193 -11.94 -14.01 27.74
N GLY A 194 -11.70 -12.83 28.31
CA GLY A 194 -10.37 -12.28 28.56
C GLY A 194 -9.76 -11.63 27.34
N LYS A 195 -9.00 -10.57 27.60
CA LYS A 195 -8.31 -9.79 26.56
C LYS A 195 -7.12 -10.55 25.96
N ARG A 196 -7.07 -10.59 24.62
CA ARG A 196 -5.96 -11.15 23.85
C ARG A 196 -4.88 -10.11 23.57
N CYS A 197 -5.29 -8.97 23.02
CA CYS A 197 -4.41 -7.84 22.74
C CYS A 197 -5.21 -6.54 22.63
N THR A 198 -4.50 -5.43 22.53
CA THR A 198 -5.08 -4.11 22.28
C THR A 198 -4.43 -3.53 21.04
N PHE A 199 -5.24 -3.04 20.11
CA PHE A 199 -4.79 -2.19 19.02
C PHE A 199 -4.93 -0.74 19.45
N HIS A 200 -3.81 -0.03 19.53
CA HIS A 200 -3.78 1.40 19.82
C HIS A 200 -4.05 2.18 18.54
N THR A 201 -5.16 2.90 18.48
CA THR A 201 -5.47 3.73 17.32
C THR A 201 -5.18 5.21 17.60
N ILE A 202 -4.96 5.96 16.55
CA ILE A 202 -4.62 7.38 16.64
C ILE A 202 -5.80 8.19 16.13
N ARG A 203 -6.26 9.14 16.98
CA ARG A 203 -7.31 10.09 16.61
C ARG A 203 -6.74 11.22 15.76
N GLN A 204 -7.46 11.61 14.73
CA GLN A 204 -7.17 12.80 13.95
C GLN A 204 -7.18 14.03 14.85
N GLN A 205 -6.22 14.92 14.67
CA GLN A 205 -6.13 16.17 15.44
C GLN A 205 -5.77 17.38 14.55
N ALA A 206 -5.29 17.16 13.32
CA ALA A 206 -4.99 18.27 12.41
C ALA A 206 -6.28 19.07 12.17
N GLU A 207 -6.21 20.38 12.40
CA GLU A 207 -7.36 21.27 12.17
C GLU A 207 -7.90 21.12 10.76
N LYS A 208 -9.22 21.10 10.62
CA LYS A 208 -9.92 20.96 9.35
C LYS A 208 -10.67 22.25 9.05
N ASP A 209 -10.76 22.56 7.77
CA ASP A 209 -11.58 23.68 7.28
C ASP A 209 -13.08 23.34 7.22
N THR A 210 -13.44 22.15 7.67
CA THR A 210 -14.80 21.60 7.66
C THR A 210 -15.26 21.23 9.08
N GLU A 211 -16.57 21.09 9.29
CA GLU A 211 -17.16 20.60 10.53
C GLU A 211 -17.11 19.06 10.68
N GLU A 212 -16.32 18.38 9.84
CA GLU A 212 -16.16 16.93 9.93
C GLU A 212 -15.52 16.49 11.25
N PRO A 213 -16.01 15.39 11.85
CA PRO A 213 -15.46 14.89 13.11
C PRO A 213 -14.02 14.42 12.98
N TYR A 214 -13.27 14.47 14.07
CA TYR A 214 -11.88 14.01 14.18
C TYR A 214 -11.87 12.52 14.52
N MET A 215 -11.91 11.68 13.49
CA MET A 215 -12.10 10.23 13.60
C MET A 215 -10.85 9.49 14.10
N ALA A 216 -11.09 8.40 14.84
CA ALA A 216 -10.13 7.32 15.10
C ALA A 216 -10.69 6.02 14.54
N LEU A 217 -9.86 5.01 14.30
CA LEU A 217 -10.33 3.70 13.81
C LEU A 217 -11.23 3.00 14.83
N SER A 218 -11.05 3.27 16.12
CA SER A 218 -11.90 2.77 17.19
C SER A 218 -13.36 3.24 17.10
N ASP A 219 -13.63 4.38 16.44
CA ASP A 219 -14.98 4.91 16.30
C ASP A 219 -15.88 4.05 15.40
N PHE A 220 -15.29 3.17 14.60
CA PHE A 220 -16.00 2.22 13.75
C PHE A 220 -16.28 0.88 14.42
N ILE A 221 -15.89 0.72 15.68
CA ILE A 221 -16.06 -0.50 16.48
C ILE A 221 -17.02 -0.20 17.64
N ALA A 222 -17.96 -1.11 17.90
CA ALA A 222 -18.92 -0.93 19.00
C ALA A 222 -18.22 -0.74 20.35
N PRO A 223 -18.57 0.31 21.11
CA PRO A 223 -18.00 0.55 22.44
C PRO A 223 -18.30 -0.60 23.41
N LYS A 224 -17.36 -0.90 24.29
CA LYS A 224 -17.50 -1.97 25.27
C LYS A 224 -18.68 -1.78 26.23
N ASP A 225 -18.96 -0.54 26.58
CA ASP A 225 -20.07 -0.16 27.46
C ASP A 225 -21.44 -0.18 26.79
N SER A 226 -21.50 -0.28 25.46
CA SER A 226 -22.74 -0.49 24.72
C SER A 226 -23.35 -1.88 24.96
N GLY A 227 -22.58 -2.84 25.47
CA GLY A 227 -22.99 -4.23 25.64
C GLY A 227 -23.11 -5.01 24.32
N VAL A 228 -22.74 -4.40 23.18
CA VAL A 228 -22.74 -5.02 21.85
C VAL A 228 -21.35 -5.54 21.55
N THR A 229 -21.20 -6.82 21.23
CA THR A 229 -19.94 -7.39 20.74
C THR A 229 -19.78 -7.07 19.28
N ASP A 230 -18.59 -6.56 18.92
CA ASP A 230 -18.19 -6.33 17.55
C ASP A 230 -17.05 -7.29 17.14
N TYR A 231 -16.63 -7.23 15.88
CA TYR A 231 -15.68 -8.19 15.33
C TYR A 231 -14.63 -7.51 14.47
N LEU A 232 -13.36 -7.87 14.72
CA LEU A 232 -12.22 -7.43 13.91
C LEU A 232 -11.78 -8.53 12.96
N GLY A 233 -11.80 -8.24 11.67
CA GLY A 233 -11.25 -9.11 10.62
C GLY A 233 -9.81 -8.74 10.31
N MET A 234 -8.95 -9.75 10.16
CA MET A 234 -7.56 -9.61 9.76
C MET A 234 -7.21 -10.64 8.69
N PHE A 235 -6.32 -10.30 7.79
CA PHE A 235 -5.80 -11.24 6.81
C PHE A 235 -4.32 -11.01 6.54
N VAL A 236 -3.67 -12.08 6.11
CA VAL A 236 -2.32 -12.05 5.54
C VAL A 236 -2.36 -12.94 4.31
N CYS A 237 -1.79 -12.50 3.23
CA CYS A 237 -1.69 -13.28 2.00
C CYS A 237 -0.29 -13.18 1.39
N THR A 238 0.06 -14.18 0.58
CA THR A 238 1.30 -14.19 -0.19
C THR A 238 1.09 -14.93 -1.50
N ALA A 239 1.65 -14.39 -2.56
CA ALA A 239 1.72 -15.01 -3.88
C ALA A 239 3.19 -15.22 -4.35
N GLY A 240 4.17 -14.93 -3.48
CA GLY A 240 5.59 -14.93 -3.81
C GLY A 240 6.34 -16.24 -3.55
N LEU A 241 5.70 -17.26 -2.99
CA LEU A 241 6.38 -18.53 -2.72
C LEU A 241 6.72 -19.26 -4.03
N GLY A 242 8.00 -19.40 -4.32
CA GLY A 242 8.52 -19.94 -5.58
C GLY A 242 9.01 -18.87 -6.57
N LEU A 243 8.69 -17.58 -6.36
CA LEU A 243 9.09 -16.48 -7.23
C LEU A 243 10.61 -16.39 -7.38
N ASP A 244 11.38 -16.54 -6.29
CA ASP A 244 12.85 -16.49 -6.33
C ASP A 244 13.43 -17.48 -7.34
N LYS A 245 12.91 -18.71 -7.38
CA LYS A 245 13.37 -19.74 -8.33
C LYS A 245 13.05 -19.37 -9.77
N LEU A 246 11.87 -18.81 -9.99
CA LEU A 246 11.42 -18.38 -11.31
C LEU A 246 12.28 -17.22 -11.81
N THR A 247 12.45 -16.19 -11.00
CA THR A 247 13.19 -14.97 -11.34
C THR A 247 14.70 -15.22 -11.47
N GLU A 248 15.27 -16.14 -10.68
CA GLU A 248 16.66 -16.55 -10.84
C GLU A 248 16.95 -17.13 -12.24
N SER A 249 16.00 -17.85 -12.82
CA SER A 249 16.15 -18.37 -14.19
C SER A 249 16.21 -17.25 -15.23
N PHE A 250 15.42 -16.20 -15.06
CA PHE A 250 15.45 -15.03 -15.94
C PHE A 250 16.75 -14.23 -15.78
N LYS A 251 17.19 -13.99 -14.54
CA LYS A 251 18.49 -13.33 -14.26
C LYS A 251 19.67 -14.04 -14.92
N LYS A 252 19.72 -15.38 -14.84
CA LYS A 252 20.80 -16.17 -15.47
C LYS A 252 20.82 -16.03 -16.99
N ASN A 253 19.68 -15.76 -17.61
CA ASN A 253 19.56 -15.57 -19.05
C ASN A 253 19.59 -14.09 -19.47
N ASN A 254 19.85 -13.15 -18.56
CA ASN A 254 19.76 -11.69 -18.77
C ASN A 254 18.41 -11.25 -19.36
N ASP A 255 17.33 -11.91 -18.95
CA ASP A 255 15.95 -11.61 -19.36
C ASP A 255 15.28 -10.73 -18.30
N ASP A 256 15.67 -9.45 -18.26
CA ASP A 256 15.14 -8.47 -17.32
C ASP A 256 13.66 -8.20 -17.56
N TYR A 257 13.20 -8.34 -18.80
CA TYR A 257 11.79 -8.14 -19.12
C TYR A 257 10.89 -9.17 -18.43
N SER A 258 11.20 -10.46 -18.60
CA SER A 258 10.43 -11.53 -17.94
C SER A 258 10.60 -11.49 -16.42
N TYR A 259 11.76 -11.08 -15.93
CA TYR A 259 12.00 -10.86 -14.51
C TYR A 259 11.04 -9.83 -13.93
N ILE A 260 10.98 -8.62 -14.50
CA ILE A 260 10.11 -7.52 -14.04
C ILE A 260 8.63 -7.93 -14.17
N MET A 261 8.27 -8.62 -15.26
CA MET A 261 6.91 -9.09 -15.46
C MET A 261 6.48 -10.10 -14.37
N ALA A 262 7.33 -11.06 -14.03
CA ALA A 262 7.05 -12.04 -13.00
C ALA A 262 6.86 -11.40 -11.62
N GLU A 263 7.72 -10.46 -11.24
CA GLU A 263 7.63 -9.69 -10.00
C GLU A 263 6.32 -8.89 -9.95
N ALA A 264 6.02 -8.15 -11.02
CA ALA A 264 4.80 -7.33 -11.09
C ALA A 264 3.52 -8.18 -11.04
N LEU A 265 3.51 -9.36 -11.65
CA LEU A 265 2.36 -10.27 -11.61
C LEU A 265 2.19 -10.94 -10.23
N ALA A 266 3.29 -11.33 -9.58
CA ALA A 266 3.23 -11.86 -8.21
C ALA A 266 2.67 -10.83 -7.23
N ASP A 267 3.06 -9.57 -7.39
CA ASP A 267 2.54 -8.44 -6.62
C ASP A 267 1.03 -8.27 -6.82
N ARG A 268 0.57 -8.32 -8.08
CA ARG A 268 -0.87 -8.22 -8.40
C ARG A 268 -1.68 -9.41 -7.88
N LEU A 269 -1.12 -10.63 -7.92
CA LEU A 269 -1.75 -11.80 -7.33
C LEU A 269 -1.87 -11.73 -5.81
N ALA A 270 -0.92 -11.07 -5.13
CA ALA A 270 -0.97 -10.87 -3.68
C ALA A 270 -2.03 -9.83 -3.27
N GLU A 271 -2.32 -8.84 -4.12
CA GLU A 271 -3.32 -7.82 -3.86
C GLU A 271 -4.74 -8.21 -4.29
N ALA A 272 -4.89 -9.22 -5.14
CA ALA A 272 -6.17 -9.71 -5.65
C ALA A 272 -6.86 -10.65 -4.66
#